data_7dfce22161066bc30acd0cf1ddbccc73
#
_entry.id   7dfce22161066bc30acd0cf1ddbccc73
#
_cell.length_a   1.000
_cell.length_b   1.000
_cell.length_c   1.000
_cell.angle_alpha   90.00
_cell.angle_beta   90.00
_cell.angle_gamma   90.00
#
_symmetry.space_group_name_H-M   'P 1'
#
loop_
_entity.id
_entity.type
_entity.pdbx_description
1 polymer ?
#
loop_
_entity_poly.entity_id
_entity_poly.type
_entity_poly.pdbx_seq_one_letter_code
_entity_poly.pdbx_strand_id
1 'polypeptide(L)'
;HVDACDYVGIVSGNTTPDKMARAGFHVTKSEVVDAPIIDELPMTLECKLISFDEESELLLGEIVNVSADERILDSEGKIDPQKLRPITFDPVHNDYLVLGEKVGNAFEDGKKLK
;
A
#
# COMPACT_ATOMS: atom_id res chain seq x y z
N HIS A 1 2.81 6.98 -10.35
CA HIS A 1 1.53 6.28 -10.03
C HIS A 1 0.61 7.05 -9.06
N VAL A 2 1.01 8.24 -8.56
CA VAL A 2 0.21 9.00 -7.57
C VAL A 2 -1.14 9.41 -8.17
N ASP A 3 -1.14 9.97 -9.37
CA ASP A 3 -2.35 10.34 -10.11
C ASP A 3 -3.30 9.16 -10.38
N ALA A 4 -2.74 7.99 -10.69
CA ALA A 4 -3.54 6.77 -10.86
C ALA A 4 -4.15 6.30 -9.53
N CYS A 5 -3.40 6.34 -8.42
CA CYS A 5 -3.89 6.01 -7.09
C CYS A 5 -4.99 6.98 -6.64
N ASP A 6 -4.79 8.28 -6.86
CA ASP A 6 -5.79 9.31 -6.58
C ASP A 6 -7.07 9.09 -7.39
N TYR A 7 -6.94 8.88 -8.70
CA TYR A 7 -8.08 8.60 -9.58
C TYR A 7 -8.89 7.40 -9.10
N VAL A 8 -8.25 6.30 -8.73
CA VAL A 8 -8.94 5.10 -8.23
C VAL A 8 -9.66 5.38 -6.91
N GLY A 9 -9.10 6.27 -6.07
CA GLY A 9 -9.72 6.70 -4.80
C GLY A 9 -10.97 7.56 -4.97
N ILE A 10 -10.96 8.51 -5.92
CA ILE A 10 -12.06 9.45 -6.12
C ILE A 10 -13.21 8.92 -7.00
N VAL A 11 -12.98 7.83 -7.75
CA VAL A 11 -13.96 7.27 -8.70
C VAL A 11 -14.58 5.99 -8.14
N SER A 12 -15.90 5.96 -8.04
CA SER A 12 -16.63 4.75 -7.60
C SER A 12 -16.60 3.65 -8.66
N GLY A 13 -16.27 2.43 -8.24
CA GLY A 13 -16.35 1.23 -9.10
C GLY A 13 -17.79 0.88 -9.51
N ASN A 14 -18.80 1.32 -8.74
CA ASN A 14 -20.20 1.10 -9.07
C ASN A 14 -20.65 1.91 -10.28
N THR A 15 -20.09 3.11 -10.47
CA THR A 15 -20.40 3.99 -11.62
C THR A 15 -19.40 3.88 -12.75
N THR A 16 -18.19 3.38 -12.48
CA THR A 16 -17.11 3.27 -13.46
C THR A 16 -16.44 1.89 -13.30
N PRO A 17 -17.06 0.83 -13.86
CA PRO A 17 -16.53 -0.54 -13.71
C PRO A 17 -15.13 -0.75 -14.28
N ASP A 18 -14.76 0.04 -15.28
CA ASP A 18 -13.46 0.02 -15.98
C ASP A 18 -12.41 0.97 -15.37
N LYS A 19 -12.64 1.46 -14.12
CA LYS A 19 -11.75 2.45 -13.49
C LYS A 19 -10.29 2.01 -13.37
N MET A 20 -10.02 0.73 -13.18
CA MET A 20 -8.66 0.21 -13.10
C MET A 20 -7.94 0.35 -14.44
N ALA A 21 -8.60 -0.04 -15.54
CA ALA A 21 -8.05 0.11 -16.89
C ALA A 21 -7.84 1.59 -17.26
N ARG A 22 -8.76 2.49 -16.88
CA ARG A 22 -8.61 3.93 -17.09
C ARG A 22 -7.44 4.53 -16.30
N ALA A 23 -7.15 3.98 -15.11
CA ALA A 23 -5.98 4.35 -14.33
C ALA A 23 -4.67 3.81 -14.93
N GLY A 24 -4.74 2.99 -15.98
CA GLY A 24 -3.58 2.31 -16.56
C GLY A 24 -3.09 1.12 -15.74
N PHE A 25 -3.94 0.56 -14.88
CA PHE A 25 -3.63 -0.62 -14.07
C PHE A 25 -4.11 -1.90 -14.73
N HIS A 26 -3.25 -2.90 -14.72
CA HIS A 26 -3.57 -4.29 -15.03
C HIS A 26 -3.78 -5.05 -13.73
N VAL A 27 -4.68 -6.01 -13.76
CA VAL A 27 -4.99 -6.83 -12.59
C VAL A 27 -4.88 -8.30 -12.93
N THR A 28 -4.19 -9.03 -12.06
CA THR A 28 -4.10 -10.49 -12.08
C THR A 28 -4.85 -11.05 -10.87
N LYS A 29 -5.53 -12.18 -11.04
CA LYS A 29 -6.22 -12.82 -9.92
C LYS A 29 -5.20 -13.44 -8.97
N SER A 30 -5.34 -13.17 -7.66
CA SER A 30 -4.54 -13.85 -6.64
C SER A 30 -4.80 -15.37 -6.63
N GLU A 31 -3.75 -16.13 -6.38
CA GLU A 31 -3.82 -17.59 -6.14
C GLU A 31 -4.15 -17.91 -4.67
N VAL A 32 -4.04 -16.93 -3.77
CA VAL A 32 -4.14 -17.11 -2.30
C VAL A 32 -5.51 -16.66 -1.78
N VAL A 33 -6.06 -15.58 -2.35
CA VAL A 33 -7.35 -15.00 -1.96
C VAL A 33 -8.21 -14.71 -3.18
N ASP A 34 -9.52 -14.58 -3.00
CA ASP A 34 -10.43 -14.20 -4.10
C ASP A 34 -10.43 -12.66 -4.29
N ALA A 35 -9.28 -12.12 -4.67
CA ALA A 35 -9.07 -10.70 -4.88
C ALA A 35 -8.06 -10.45 -6.02
N PRO A 36 -8.08 -9.25 -6.64
CA PRO A 36 -7.10 -8.87 -7.65
C PRO A 36 -5.77 -8.41 -7.03
N ILE A 37 -4.68 -8.66 -7.76
CA ILE A 37 -3.37 -8.04 -7.57
C ILE A 37 -3.21 -6.98 -8.64
N ILE A 38 -2.68 -5.81 -8.30
CA ILE A 38 -2.36 -4.73 -9.25
C ILE A 38 -0.91 -4.91 -9.70
N ASP A 39 -0.71 -5.26 -10.96
CA ASP A 39 0.58 -5.71 -11.49
C ASP A 39 1.66 -4.60 -11.49
N GLU A 40 1.26 -3.32 -11.59
CA GLU A 40 2.17 -2.18 -11.60
C GLU A 40 2.66 -1.76 -10.21
N LEU A 41 2.04 -2.22 -9.14
CA LEU A 41 2.43 -1.85 -7.78
C LEU A 41 3.48 -2.82 -7.21
N PRO A 42 4.59 -2.30 -6.65
CA PRO A 42 5.74 -3.13 -6.30
C PRO A 42 5.55 -3.97 -5.04
N MET A 43 4.46 -3.77 -4.30
CA MET A 43 4.14 -4.53 -3.09
C MET A 43 2.64 -4.75 -2.97
N THR A 44 2.25 -5.96 -2.62
CA THR A 44 0.85 -6.34 -2.40
C THR A 44 0.69 -7.07 -1.07
N LEU A 45 -0.29 -6.64 -0.28
CA LEU A 45 -0.78 -7.37 0.89
C LEU A 45 -2.07 -8.10 0.49
N GLU A 46 -2.07 -9.41 0.55
CA GLU A 46 -3.23 -10.24 0.25
C GLU A 46 -3.94 -10.58 1.56
N CYS A 47 -5.18 -10.13 1.69
CA CYS A 47 -5.91 -10.17 2.95
C CYS A 47 -7.21 -10.95 2.85
N LYS A 48 -7.57 -11.63 3.95
CA LYS A 48 -8.91 -12.18 4.18
C LYS A 48 -9.69 -11.25 5.09
N LEU A 49 -10.94 -10.96 4.75
CA LEU A 49 -11.81 -10.15 5.59
C LEU A 49 -12.07 -10.86 6.92
N ILE A 50 -11.79 -10.17 8.03
CA ILE A 50 -12.20 -10.58 9.39
C ILE A 50 -13.54 -9.97 9.72
N SER A 51 -13.68 -8.64 9.60
CA SER A 51 -14.91 -7.91 9.88
C SER A 51 -14.97 -6.59 9.13
N PHE A 52 -16.19 -6.13 8.91
CA PHE A 52 -16.47 -4.76 8.48
C PHE A 52 -17.59 -4.21 9.36
N ASP A 53 -17.36 -3.09 9.98
CA ASP A 53 -18.33 -2.37 10.78
C ASP A 53 -18.87 -1.18 9.98
N GLU A 54 -20.16 -1.19 9.65
CA GLU A 54 -20.79 -0.19 8.79
C GLU A 54 -20.92 1.19 9.46
N GLU A 55 -20.99 1.23 10.81
CA GLU A 55 -21.18 2.49 11.54
C GLU A 55 -19.87 3.28 11.64
N SER A 56 -18.77 2.61 11.93
CA SER A 56 -17.43 3.21 12.01
C SER A 56 -16.66 3.18 10.70
N GLU A 57 -17.19 2.47 9.69
CA GLU A 57 -16.50 2.18 8.41
C GLU A 57 -15.16 1.43 8.59
N LEU A 58 -14.97 0.76 9.73
CA LEU A 58 -13.74 0.04 10.03
C LEU A 58 -13.75 -1.34 9.36
N LEU A 59 -12.81 -1.54 8.45
CA LEU A 59 -12.52 -2.83 7.83
C LEU A 59 -11.30 -3.45 8.49
N LEU A 60 -11.42 -4.69 8.97
CA LEU A 60 -10.33 -5.48 9.52
C LEU A 60 -10.05 -6.69 8.62
N GLY A 61 -8.81 -6.85 8.20
CA GLY A 61 -8.34 -7.96 7.37
C GLY A 61 -7.14 -8.67 7.97
N GLU A 62 -7.10 -9.99 7.82
CA GLU A 62 -5.92 -10.81 8.11
C GLU A 62 -4.99 -10.81 6.90
N ILE A 63 -3.73 -10.40 7.07
CA ILE A 63 -2.70 -10.52 6.02
C ILE A 63 -2.30 -11.99 5.93
N VAL A 64 -2.62 -12.65 4.82
CA VAL A 64 -2.32 -14.06 4.60
C VAL A 64 -1.15 -14.28 3.65
N ASN A 65 -0.80 -13.28 2.85
CA ASN A 65 0.39 -13.28 2.02
C ASN A 65 0.90 -11.86 1.76
N VAL A 66 2.20 -11.75 1.55
CA VAL A 66 2.87 -10.50 1.12
C VAL A 66 3.76 -10.83 -0.07
N SER A 67 3.55 -10.17 -1.19
CA SER A 67 4.43 -10.23 -2.35
C SER A 67 5.09 -8.88 -2.58
N ALA A 68 6.35 -8.92 -3.00
CA ALA A 68 7.16 -7.72 -3.24
C ALA A 68 8.06 -7.93 -4.47
N ASP A 69 8.20 -6.89 -5.28
CA ASP A 69 9.14 -6.85 -6.39
C ASP A 69 10.57 -6.85 -5.86
N GLU A 70 11.47 -7.62 -6.46
CA GLU A 70 12.89 -7.66 -6.08
C GLU A 70 13.57 -6.29 -6.10
N ARG A 71 13.08 -5.36 -6.94
CA ARG A 71 13.60 -3.99 -7.06
C ARG A 71 13.47 -3.17 -5.79
N ILE A 72 12.52 -3.52 -4.90
CA ILE A 72 12.33 -2.82 -3.62
C ILE A 72 13.00 -3.53 -2.44
N LEU A 73 13.74 -4.62 -2.69
CA LEU A 73 14.47 -5.33 -1.64
C LEU A 73 15.87 -4.73 -1.43
N ASP A 74 16.34 -4.82 -0.19
CA ASP A 74 17.72 -4.53 0.17
C ASP A 74 18.62 -5.75 -0.12
N SER A 75 19.93 -5.64 0.22
CA SER A 75 20.90 -6.72 0.01
C SER A 75 20.68 -7.96 0.89
N GLU A 76 19.82 -7.86 1.90
CA GLU A 76 19.43 -8.97 2.79
C GLU A 76 18.08 -9.59 2.39
N GLY A 77 17.46 -9.10 1.30
CA GLY A 77 16.15 -9.55 0.84
C GLY A 77 14.97 -8.99 1.64
N LYS A 78 15.19 -7.90 2.41
CA LYS A 78 14.14 -7.22 3.16
C LYS A 78 13.58 -6.05 2.35
N ILE A 79 12.29 -5.74 2.52
CA ILE A 79 11.66 -4.58 1.88
C ILE A 79 12.33 -3.30 2.40
N ASP A 80 12.89 -2.52 1.47
CA ASP A 80 13.51 -1.23 1.73
C ASP A 80 12.47 -0.10 1.55
N PRO A 81 12.05 0.60 2.61
CA PRO A 81 11.07 1.67 2.52
C PRO A 81 11.50 2.84 1.61
N GLN A 82 12.82 3.07 1.44
CA GLN A 82 13.33 4.12 0.57
C GLN A 82 13.21 3.74 -0.92
N LYS A 83 13.32 2.45 -1.23
CA LYS A 83 13.07 1.94 -2.59
C LYS A 83 11.58 1.81 -2.88
N LEU A 84 10.78 1.34 -1.91
CA LEU A 84 9.33 1.21 -2.02
C LEU A 84 8.66 2.58 -2.19
N ARG A 85 9.13 3.61 -1.47
CA ARG A 85 8.59 4.98 -1.47
C ARG A 85 7.07 5.01 -1.26
N PRO A 86 6.57 4.46 -0.14
CA PRO A 86 5.14 4.47 0.13
C PRO A 86 4.64 5.91 0.26
N ILE A 87 3.45 6.18 -0.27
CA ILE A 87 2.78 7.46 -0.11
C ILE A 87 1.88 7.45 1.13
N THR A 88 1.75 8.58 1.77
CA THR A 88 0.76 8.83 2.82
C THR A 88 -0.08 10.05 2.46
N PHE A 89 -1.34 10.04 2.85
CA PHE A 89 -2.24 11.17 2.65
C PHE A 89 -2.15 12.14 3.83
N ASP A 90 -1.97 13.43 3.54
CA ASP A 90 -2.10 14.53 4.50
C ASP A 90 -3.51 15.13 4.43
N PRO A 91 -4.38 14.88 5.41
CA PRO A 91 -5.75 15.39 5.39
C PRO A 91 -5.85 16.90 5.69
N VAL A 92 -4.76 17.54 6.12
CA VAL A 92 -4.75 18.99 6.44
C VAL A 92 -4.66 19.81 5.16
N HIS A 93 -3.77 19.41 4.25
CA HIS A 93 -3.53 20.13 2.99
C HIS A 93 -4.07 19.40 1.77
N ASN A 94 -4.59 18.18 1.94
CA ASN A 94 -5.00 17.27 0.88
C ASN A 94 -3.84 16.91 -0.08
N ASP A 95 -2.67 16.66 0.51
CA ASP A 95 -1.46 16.32 -0.23
C ASP A 95 -1.09 14.82 -0.09
N TYR A 96 -0.35 14.30 -1.06
CA TYR A 96 0.34 13.02 -0.93
C TYR A 96 1.81 13.24 -0.62
N LEU A 97 2.29 12.62 0.45
CA LEU A 97 3.66 12.71 0.93
C LEU A 97 4.36 11.36 0.83
N VAL A 98 5.68 11.36 0.67
CA VAL A 98 6.51 10.15 0.80
C VAL A 98 7.29 10.20 2.10
N LEU A 99 7.72 9.02 2.61
CA LEU A 99 8.65 8.96 3.74
C LEU A 99 9.97 9.63 3.35
N GLY A 100 10.51 10.43 4.27
CA GLY A 100 11.81 11.07 4.14
C GLY A 100 12.98 10.11 4.33
N GLU A 101 14.18 10.68 4.47
CA GLU A 101 15.39 9.92 4.74
C GLU A 101 15.39 9.29 6.14
N LYS A 102 16.18 8.23 6.32
CA LYS A 102 16.41 7.62 7.63
C LYS A 102 17.05 8.64 8.57
N VAL A 103 16.40 8.91 9.70
CA VAL A 103 16.86 9.91 10.71
C VAL A 103 17.48 9.29 11.95
N GLY A 104 17.46 7.97 12.11
CA GLY A 104 18.02 7.30 13.28
C GLY A 104 17.78 5.79 13.31
N ASN A 105 18.28 5.15 14.36
CA ASN A 105 18.12 3.72 14.62
C ASN A 105 17.19 3.51 15.81
N ALA A 106 16.06 2.85 15.56
CA ALA A 106 15.12 2.50 16.62
C ALA A 106 15.79 1.55 17.64
N PHE A 107 15.45 1.72 18.92
CA PHE A 107 15.97 0.97 20.07
C PHE A 107 17.47 1.15 20.38
N GLU A 108 18.21 1.92 19.56
CA GLU A 108 19.64 2.19 19.74
C GLU A 108 19.93 3.62 20.15
N ASP A 109 19.47 4.60 19.36
CA ASP A 109 19.87 6.00 19.54
C ASP A 109 19.44 6.60 20.89
N GLY A 110 18.34 6.11 21.47
CA GLY A 110 17.88 6.52 22.81
C GLY A 110 18.70 5.94 23.96
N LYS A 111 19.55 4.93 23.76
CA LYS A 111 20.34 4.32 24.84
C LYS A 111 21.31 5.30 25.49
N LYS A 112 21.77 6.32 24.77
CA LYS A 112 22.62 7.40 25.30
C LYS A 112 21.95 8.28 26.36
N LEU A 113 20.63 8.19 26.52
CA LEU A 113 19.87 8.95 27.53
C LEU A 113 19.57 8.13 28.79
N LYS A 114 19.99 6.86 28.85
CA LYS A 114 19.95 6.02 30.02
C LYS A 114 21.18 6.29 30.88
#